data_c3abfeab135076123a626ad4c6585260
#
_entry.id   c3abfeab135076123a626ad4c6585260
#
_cell.length_a   1.000
_cell.length_b   1.000
_cell.length_c   1.000
_cell.angle_alpha   90.00
_cell.angle_beta   90.00
_cell.angle_gamma   90.00
#
_symmetry.space_group_name_H-M   'P 1'
#
loop_
_entity.id
_entity.type
_entity.pdbx_description
1 polymer ?
#
loop_
_entity_poly.entity_id
_entity_poly.type
_entity_poly.pdbx_seq_one_letter_code
_entity_poly.pdbx_strand_id
1 'polypeptide(L)'
;MADPNACVFCQIIAGRLPARIVHEDADHVAFFPLEHINPGHLVLIPKQHTDYLFDLDAAAYQALWATAARIAGPLRDVMAAKRIGVAVEGFSVPHVHVHLVPINAFDDLNPARAQALDPAQADPLHARIRVALARAAPARD
;
A
#
# COMPACT_ATOMS: atom_id res chain seq x y z
N MET A 1 -15.30 14.88 12.64
CA MET A 1 -13.96 14.93 12.09
C MET A 1 -13.06 13.96 12.84
N ALA A 2 -12.31 13.16 12.11
CA ALA A 2 -11.43 12.20 12.77
C ALA A 2 -10.26 12.91 13.44
N ASP A 3 -9.90 12.40 14.62
CA ASP A 3 -8.71 12.86 15.32
C ASP A 3 -7.50 12.19 14.68
N PRO A 4 -6.57 12.94 14.07
CA PRO A 4 -5.37 12.32 13.47
C PRO A 4 -4.55 11.49 14.45
N ASN A 5 -4.60 11.83 15.76
CA ASN A 5 -3.88 11.06 16.76
C ASN A 5 -4.52 9.69 17.03
N ALA A 6 -5.79 9.51 16.66
CA ALA A 6 -6.45 8.22 16.79
C ALA A 6 -6.31 7.37 15.54
N CYS A 7 -5.86 7.94 14.41
CA CYS A 7 -5.73 7.22 13.15
C CYS A 7 -4.39 6.46 13.12
N VAL A 8 -4.47 5.16 12.97
CA VAL A 8 -3.29 4.28 12.91
C VAL A 8 -2.38 4.66 11.73
N PHE A 9 -2.95 5.03 10.60
CA PHE A 9 -2.16 5.41 9.43
C PHE A 9 -1.50 6.77 9.62
N CYS A 10 -2.18 7.73 10.27
CA CYS A 10 -1.55 8.99 10.61
C CYS A 10 -0.39 8.79 11.59
N GLN A 11 -0.50 7.82 12.49
CA GLN A 11 0.59 7.47 13.41
C GLN A 11 1.80 6.91 12.64
N ILE A 12 1.55 6.10 11.62
CA ILE A 12 2.63 5.56 10.77
C ILE A 12 3.30 6.70 10.00
N ILE A 13 2.53 7.60 9.42
CA ILE A 13 3.04 8.74 8.67
C ILE A 13 3.92 9.62 9.57
N ALA A 14 3.51 9.80 10.81
CA ALA A 14 4.25 10.63 11.77
C ALA A 14 5.46 9.92 12.39
N GLY A 15 5.66 8.64 12.07
CA GLY A 15 6.78 7.87 12.64
C GLY A 15 6.56 7.41 14.06
N ARG A 16 5.32 7.48 14.57
CA ARG A 16 5.02 7.06 15.95
C ARG A 16 4.65 5.59 16.06
N LEU A 17 4.27 4.95 14.96
CA LEU A 17 4.07 3.50 14.88
C LEU A 17 4.99 2.93 13.82
N PRO A 18 5.62 1.77 14.09
CA PRO A 18 6.48 1.14 13.10
C PRO A 18 5.65 0.53 11.97
N ALA A 19 6.23 0.51 10.77
CA ALA A 19 5.66 -0.19 9.63
C ALA A 19 6.80 -0.53 8.68
N ARG A 20 6.61 -1.59 7.90
CA ARG A 20 7.56 -1.96 6.85
C ARG A 20 7.24 -1.13 5.61
N ILE A 21 7.79 0.08 5.58
CA ILE A 21 7.58 1.02 4.47
C ILE A 21 8.39 0.56 3.27
N VAL A 22 7.76 0.55 2.09
CA VAL A 22 8.40 0.18 0.83
C VAL A 22 8.54 1.37 -0.12
N HIS A 23 7.74 2.40 0.07
CA HIS A 23 7.77 3.61 -0.74
C HIS A 23 7.28 4.78 0.09
N GLU A 24 7.94 5.92 -0.08
CA GLU A 24 7.48 7.16 0.51
C GLU A 24 7.86 8.31 -0.41
N ASP A 25 6.91 9.20 -0.66
CA ASP A 25 7.18 10.45 -1.37
C ASP A 25 6.56 11.60 -0.58
N ALA A 26 6.49 12.79 -1.17
CA ALA A 26 5.99 13.98 -0.47
C ALA A 26 4.55 13.79 0.02
N ASP A 27 3.75 13.03 -0.72
CA ASP A 27 2.30 12.96 -0.48
C ASP A 27 1.78 11.58 -0.15
N HIS A 28 2.60 10.52 -0.26
CA HIS A 28 2.14 9.14 -0.10
C HIS A 28 3.12 8.29 0.67
N VAL A 29 2.59 7.21 1.27
CA VAL A 29 3.38 6.14 1.89
C VAL A 29 2.78 4.81 1.45
N ALA A 30 3.62 3.84 1.13
CA ALA A 30 3.18 2.46 0.89
C ALA A 30 3.94 1.54 1.84
N PHE A 31 3.22 0.58 2.43
CA PHE A 31 3.80 -0.29 3.47
C PHE A 31 3.08 -1.63 3.51
N PHE A 32 3.66 -2.57 4.25
CA PHE A 32 3.04 -3.87 4.49
C PHE A 32 1.88 -3.74 5.47
N PRO A 33 0.71 -4.33 5.15
CA PRO A 33 -0.35 -4.47 6.16
C PRO A 33 0.06 -5.49 7.23
N LEU A 34 -0.70 -5.57 8.31
CA LEU A 34 -0.46 -6.59 9.34
C LEU A 34 -0.77 -7.99 8.83
N GLU A 35 -1.78 -8.12 7.97
CA GLU A 35 -2.13 -9.38 7.34
C GLU A 35 -2.14 -9.22 5.82
N HIS A 36 -1.54 -10.15 5.14
CA HIS A 36 -1.43 -10.15 3.68
C HIS A 36 -2.49 -11.06 3.08
N ILE A 37 -3.26 -10.56 2.13
CA ILE A 37 -4.15 -11.43 1.35
C ILE A 37 -3.31 -12.43 0.57
N ASN A 38 -2.22 -11.95 -0.02
CA ASN A 38 -1.17 -12.77 -0.60
C ASN A 38 0.16 -12.11 -0.26
N PRO A 39 1.27 -12.86 -0.20
CA PRO A 39 2.58 -12.25 0.02
C PRO A 39 2.85 -11.14 -0.99
N GLY A 40 3.37 -10.01 -0.52
CA GLY A 40 3.57 -8.84 -1.36
C GLY A 40 2.42 -7.86 -1.37
N HIS A 41 1.37 -8.12 -0.62
CA HIS A 41 0.25 -7.20 -0.43
C HIS A 41 0.78 -5.89 0.17
N LEU A 42 0.47 -4.78 -0.48
CA LEU A 42 0.84 -3.44 -0.01
C LEU A 42 -0.40 -2.60 0.25
N VAL A 43 -0.25 -1.66 1.18
CA VAL A 43 -1.25 -0.61 1.43
C VAL A 43 -0.62 0.72 1.04
N LEU A 44 -1.29 1.44 0.16
CA LEU A 44 -0.85 2.78 -0.28
C LEU A 44 -1.80 3.81 0.28
N ILE A 45 -1.26 4.80 0.96
CA ILE A 45 -2.06 5.86 1.58
C ILE A 45 -1.57 7.24 1.17
N PRO A 46 -2.48 8.22 1.03
CA PRO A 46 -2.07 9.62 0.99
C PRO A 46 -1.70 10.06 2.41
N LYS A 47 -0.75 10.99 2.51
CA LYS A 47 -0.37 11.55 3.81
C LYS A 47 -1.44 12.44 4.41
N GLN A 48 -2.22 13.10 3.56
CA GLN A 48 -3.34 13.92 4.01
C GLN A 48 -4.47 13.01 4.49
N HIS A 49 -4.92 13.20 5.72
CA HIS A 49 -6.00 12.40 6.29
C HIS A 49 -7.33 12.72 5.61
N THR A 50 -7.90 11.76 4.94
CA THR A 50 -9.24 11.81 4.35
C THR A 50 -9.87 10.44 4.55
N ASP A 51 -11.10 10.40 5.01
CA ASP A 51 -11.75 9.14 5.32
C ASP A 51 -12.21 8.40 4.07
N TYR A 52 -12.91 9.08 3.17
CA TYR A 52 -13.58 8.46 2.04
C TYR A 52 -12.86 8.79 0.73
N LEU A 53 -12.59 7.76 -0.06
CA LEU A 53 -11.83 7.89 -1.31
C LEU A 53 -12.38 9.00 -2.21
N PHE A 54 -13.69 9.07 -2.36
CA PHE A 54 -14.30 10.00 -3.30
C PHE A 54 -14.49 11.41 -2.73
N ASP A 55 -14.03 11.64 -1.51
CA ASP A 55 -13.91 12.99 -0.96
C ASP A 55 -12.57 13.64 -1.27
N LEU A 56 -11.62 12.90 -1.86
CA LEU A 56 -10.38 13.50 -2.32
C LEU A 56 -10.68 14.49 -3.45
N ASP A 57 -9.99 15.64 -3.46
CA ASP A 57 -10.09 16.53 -4.61
C ASP A 57 -9.46 15.86 -5.85
N ALA A 58 -9.73 16.42 -7.02
CA ALA A 58 -9.32 15.80 -8.28
C ALA A 58 -7.80 15.60 -8.36
N ALA A 59 -7.02 16.58 -7.90
CA ALA A 59 -5.56 16.48 -7.94
C ALA A 59 -5.05 15.38 -7.01
N ALA A 60 -5.58 15.30 -5.80
CA ALA A 60 -5.19 14.28 -4.84
C ALA A 60 -5.59 12.89 -5.32
N TYR A 61 -6.79 12.76 -5.88
CA TYR A 61 -7.27 11.51 -6.44
C TYR A 61 -6.38 11.01 -7.56
N GLN A 62 -6.05 11.89 -8.50
CA GLN A 62 -5.19 11.54 -9.63
C GLN A 62 -3.77 11.17 -9.18
N ALA A 63 -3.23 11.91 -8.21
CA ALA A 63 -1.89 11.62 -7.68
C ALA A 63 -1.84 10.26 -6.98
N LEU A 64 -2.89 9.91 -6.25
CA LEU A 64 -2.97 8.61 -5.59
C LEU A 64 -2.92 7.47 -6.61
N TRP A 65 -3.73 7.53 -7.64
CA TRP A 65 -3.79 6.47 -8.64
C TRP A 65 -2.55 6.45 -9.53
N ALA A 66 -1.95 7.60 -9.83
CA ALA A 66 -0.68 7.66 -10.54
C ALA A 66 0.43 6.97 -9.73
N THR A 67 0.45 7.18 -8.41
CA THR A 67 1.41 6.52 -7.52
C THR A 67 1.16 5.02 -7.47
N ALA A 68 -0.10 4.61 -7.39
CA ALA A 68 -0.46 3.19 -7.43
C ALA A 68 0.05 2.54 -8.72
N ALA A 69 -0.11 3.21 -9.85
CA ALA A 69 0.37 2.69 -11.13
C ALA A 69 1.88 2.52 -11.16
N ARG A 70 2.62 3.49 -10.58
CA ARG A 70 4.08 3.40 -10.53
C ARG A 70 4.58 2.26 -9.64
N ILE A 71 3.84 1.94 -8.58
CA ILE A 71 4.18 0.85 -7.67
C ILE A 71 3.80 -0.51 -8.26
N ALA A 72 2.67 -0.57 -8.94
CA ALA A 72 2.09 -1.84 -9.39
C ALA A 72 3.00 -2.60 -10.37
N GLY A 73 3.65 -1.90 -11.30
CA GLY A 73 4.53 -2.54 -12.27
C GLY A 73 5.69 -3.29 -11.63
N PRO A 74 6.54 -2.59 -10.87
CA PRO A 74 7.66 -3.26 -10.17
C PRO A 74 7.19 -4.32 -9.18
N LEU A 75 6.08 -4.10 -8.48
CA LEU A 75 5.53 -5.10 -7.56
C LEU A 75 5.13 -6.36 -8.29
N ARG A 76 4.45 -6.22 -9.42
CA ARG A 76 4.06 -7.35 -10.26
C ARG A 76 5.29 -8.16 -10.68
N ASP A 77 6.34 -7.47 -11.09
CA ASP A 77 7.56 -8.12 -11.58
C ASP A 77 8.31 -8.85 -10.47
N VAL A 78 8.52 -8.19 -9.33
CA VAL A 78 9.29 -8.78 -8.24
C VAL A 78 8.56 -9.98 -7.62
N MET A 79 7.22 -9.96 -7.63
CA MET A 79 6.42 -11.06 -7.12
C MET A 79 6.13 -12.12 -8.18
N ALA A 80 6.53 -11.89 -9.43
CA ALA A 80 6.21 -12.77 -10.55
C ALA A 80 4.71 -13.06 -10.63
N ALA A 81 3.91 -12.04 -10.38
CA ALA A 81 2.45 -12.18 -10.37
C ALA A 81 1.88 -11.93 -11.77
N LYS A 82 0.72 -12.49 -12.05
CA LYS A 82 0.03 -12.21 -13.30
C LYS A 82 -0.56 -10.81 -13.32
N ARG A 83 -1.07 -10.37 -12.19
CA ARG A 83 -1.70 -9.04 -12.07
C ARG A 83 -1.50 -8.51 -10.65
N ILE A 84 -1.66 -7.20 -10.51
CA ILE A 84 -1.85 -6.58 -9.19
C ILE A 84 -3.33 -6.22 -9.09
N GLY A 85 -4.01 -6.85 -8.15
CA GLY A 85 -5.40 -6.53 -7.85
C GLY A 85 -5.48 -5.31 -6.94
N VAL A 86 -6.59 -4.60 -7.02
CA VAL A 86 -6.79 -3.35 -6.29
C VAL A 86 -8.11 -3.43 -5.53
N ALA A 87 -8.10 -3.03 -4.26
CA ALA A 87 -9.32 -2.95 -3.48
C ALA A 87 -9.27 -1.73 -2.56
N VAL A 88 -10.41 -1.06 -2.41
CA VAL A 88 -10.61 0.04 -1.47
C VAL A 88 -11.97 -0.17 -0.82
N GLU A 89 -12.00 -0.34 0.53
CA GLU A 89 -13.29 -0.49 1.20
C GLU A 89 -13.51 0.55 2.31
N GLY A 90 -12.46 0.89 3.06
CA GLY A 90 -12.51 2.04 3.96
C GLY A 90 -13.18 1.85 5.31
N PHE A 91 -13.60 0.63 5.67
CA PHE A 91 -14.27 0.43 6.97
C PHE A 91 -13.32 0.10 8.11
N SER A 92 -12.25 -0.62 7.81
CA SER A 92 -11.32 -1.04 8.86
C SER A 92 -10.55 0.14 9.45
N VAL A 93 -10.12 1.09 8.61
CA VAL A 93 -9.43 2.31 9.04
C VAL A 93 -10.03 3.48 8.27
N PRO A 94 -10.50 4.54 8.95
CA PRO A 94 -11.11 5.69 8.29
C PRO A 94 -10.06 6.66 7.76
N HIS A 95 -9.22 6.18 6.89
CA HIS A 95 -8.18 6.93 6.19
C HIS A 95 -8.02 6.26 4.84
N VAL A 96 -8.14 6.99 3.76
CA VAL A 96 -8.08 6.44 2.41
C VAL A 96 -6.87 5.52 2.27
N HIS A 97 -7.11 4.28 1.85
CA HIS A 97 -6.03 3.35 1.59
C HIS A 97 -6.40 2.40 0.47
N VAL A 98 -5.43 2.18 -0.40
CA VAL A 98 -5.56 1.31 -1.57
C VAL A 98 -4.77 0.05 -1.30
N HIS A 99 -5.45 -1.10 -1.35
CA HIS A 99 -4.78 -2.40 -1.29
C HIS A 99 -4.25 -2.76 -2.67
N LEU A 100 -2.97 -3.07 -2.76
CA LEU A 100 -2.32 -3.56 -3.97
C LEU A 100 -1.86 -4.99 -3.68
N VAL A 101 -2.46 -5.96 -4.36
CA VAL A 101 -2.31 -7.37 -4.00
C VAL A 101 -1.86 -8.17 -5.21
N PRO A 102 -0.71 -8.87 -5.14
CA PRO A 102 -0.32 -9.78 -6.22
C PRO A 102 -1.33 -10.92 -6.35
N ILE A 103 -1.82 -11.13 -7.56
CA ILE A 103 -2.84 -12.15 -7.84
C ILE A 103 -2.49 -12.94 -9.09
N ASN A 104 -2.88 -14.23 -9.10
CA ASN A 104 -2.63 -15.14 -10.22
C ASN A 104 -3.88 -15.87 -10.69
N ALA A 105 -4.99 -15.80 -9.95
CA ALA A 105 -6.21 -16.50 -10.25
C ALA A 105 -7.42 -15.70 -9.76
N PHE A 106 -8.59 -16.09 -10.19
CA PHE A 106 -9.84 -15.35 -9.96
C PHE A 106 -10.11 -15.08 -8.48
N ASP A 107 -9.88 -16.04 -7.60
CA ASP A 107 -10.23 -15.90 -6.18
C ASP A 107 -9.07 -15.41 -5.32
N ASP A 108 -7.97 -14.97 -5.92
CA ASP A 108 -6.79 -14.56 -5.14
C ASP A 108 -6.99 -13.23 -4.43
N LEU A 109 -7.88 -12.36 -4.91
CA LEU A 109 -8.18 -11.10 -4.24
C LEU A 109 -9.35 -11.29 -3.28
N ASN A 110 -9.16 -12.15 -2.30
CA ASN A 110 -10.19 -12.51 -1.34
C ASN A 110 -9.69 -12.22 0.07
N PRO A 111 -10.32 -11.28 0.81
CA PRO A 111 -9.88 -10.94 2.16
C PRO A 111 -9.84 -12.13 3.13
N ALA A 112 -10.62 -13.18 2.88
CA ALA A 112 -10.59 -14.36 3.72
C ALA A 112 -9.24 -15.09 3.68
N ARG A 113 -8.41 -14.81 2.68
CA ARG A 113 -7.07 -15.40 2.57
C ARG A 113 -6.02 -14.72 3.44
N ALA A 114 -6.36 -13.57 4.04
CA ALA A 114 -5.37 -12.73 4.73
C ALA A 114 -4.72 -13.47 5.90
N GLN A 115 -3.40 -13.44 5.94
CA GLN A 115 -2.59 -14.07 6.98
C GLN A 115 -1.40 -13.18 7.32
N ALA A 116 -1.03 -13.18 8.61
CA ALA A 116 0.21 -12.53 9.03
C ALA A 116 1.40 -13.29 8.47
N LEU A 117 2.41 -12.56 8.02
CA LEU A 117 3.71 -13.14 7.68
C LEU A 117 4.60 -13.06 8.91
N ASP A 118 5.29 -14.15 9.24
CA ASP A 118 6.28 -14.06 10.33
C ASP A 118 7.51 -13.26 9.86
N PRO A 119 8.34 -12.77 10.78
CA PRO A 119 9.49 -11.95 10.40
C PRO A 119 10.46 -12.64 9.45
N ALA A 120 10.60 -13.98 9.53
CA ALA A 120 11.48 -14.71 8.63
C ALA A 120 11.00 -14.65 7.18
N GLN A 121 9.70 -14.52 6.97
CA GLN A 121 9.11 -14.33 5.65
C GLN A 121 9.06 -12.85 5.26
N ALA A 122 8.64 -12.01 6.20
CA ALA A 122 8.38 -10.60 5.92
C ALA A 122 9.65 -9.79 5.67
N ASP A 123 10.72 -10.04 6.43
CA ASP A 123 11.93 -9.20 6.33
C ASP A 123 12.61 -9.32 4.97
N PRO A 124 12.87 -10.54 4.43
CA PRO A 124 13.46 -10.64 3.09
C PRO A 124 12.55 -10.10 2.00
N LEU A 125 11.25 -10.33 2.11
CA LEU A 125 10.28 -9.86 1.14
C LEU A 125 10.21 -8.33 1.13
N HIS A 126 10.19 -7.72 2.31
CA HIS A 126 10.22 -6.27 2.47
C HIS A 126 11.45 -5.67 1.78
N ALA A 127 12.62 -6.26 2.01
CA ALA A 127 13.86 -5.78 1.41
C ALA A 127 13.81 -5.89 -0.12
N ARG A 128 13.33 -7.00 -0.66
CA ARG A 128 13.24 -7.21 -2.11
C ARG A 128 12.30 -6.20 -2.76
N ILE A 129 11.14 -5.99 -2.18
CA ILE A 129 10.15 -5.07 -2.74
C ILE A 129 10.68 -3.64 -2.67
N ARG A 130 11.26 -3.26 -1.54
CA ARG A 130 11.79 -1.92 -1.37
C ARG A 130 12.87 -1.60 -2.42
N VAL A 131 13.77 -2.56 -2.67
CA VAL A 131 14.81 -2.40 -3.70
C VAL A 131 14.18 -2.30 -5.09
N ALA A 132 13.21 -3.14 -5.39
CA ALA A 132 12.55 -3.13 -6.70
C ALA A 132 11.86 -1.79 -6.97
N LEU A 133 11.16 -1.25 -5.97
CA LEU A 133 10.49 0.04 -6.13
C LEU A 133 11.48 1.18 -6.27
N ALA A 134 12.58 1.16 -5.53
CA ALA A 134 13.60 2.18 -5.62
C ALA A 134 14.28 2.19 -6.99
N ARG A 135 14.57 1.01 -7.55
CA ARG A 135 15.20 0.89 -8.87
C ARG A 135 14.30 1.35 -9.99
N ALA A 136 13.00 1.08 -9.87
CA ALA A 136 12.05 1.39 -10.91
C ALA A 136 11.56 2.82 -10.85
N ALA A 137 11.81 3.52 -9.74
CA ALA A 137 11.36 4.90 -9.59
C ALA A 137 11.96 5.76 -10.70
N PRO A 138 11.14 6.45 -11.48
CA PRO A 138 11.70 7.29 -12.52
C PRO A 138 12.46 8.44 -11.92
N ALA A 139 13.57 8.70 -12.53
CA ALA A 139 14.38 9.80 -12.09
C ALA A 139 13.82 11.10 -12.61
N ARG A 140 12.69 11.18 -13.20
CA ARG A 140 12.26 12.27 -13.85
C ARG A 140 10.99 12.71 -13.60
N ASP A 141 10.79 13.65 -14.08
CA ASP A 141 9.69 14.35 -14.18
C ASP A 141 8.89 14.57 -13.53
#